data_4ada11755ff78c098bf13d4e89bb3ca1
#
_entry.id   4ada11755ff78c098bf13d4e89bb3ca1
#
_cell.length_a   1.000
_cell.length_b   1.000
_cell.length_c   1.000
_cell.angle_alpha   90.00
_cell.angle_beta   90.00
_cell.angle_gamma   90.00
#
_symmetry.space_group_name_H-M   'P 1'
#
loop_
_entity.id
_entity.type
_entity.pdbx_description
1 polymer ?
#
loop_
_entity_poly.entity_id
_entity_poly.type
_entity_poly.pdbx_seq_one_letter_code
_entity_poly.pdbx_strand_id
1 'polypeptide(L)'
;IICVFLQTNSSTTYVTQWTYDSHNRLLEMIYPDEEKITYSYNLGGQLEKVHGYKSYGYDYVSKIGYNKFEQRTYLKYCNGAETFYTYDPQRRRLQNLTVNSGGNTIMDNAYTYDANSKYINKKINIPTKRNCIQVTRTYLSNQNSI
;
A
#
# COMPACT_ATOMS: atom_id res chain seq x y z
N ILE A 1 -1.12 12.56 -22.07
CA ILE A 1 -2.14 11.64 -22.60
C ILE A 1 -3.34 11.69 -21.68
N ILE A 2 -4.53 11.87 -22.23
CA ILE A 2 -5.80 11.88 -21.50
C ILE A 2 -6.57 10.62 -21.91
N CYS A 3 -6.98 9.81 -20.93
CA CYS A 3 -7.87 8.68 -21.13
C CYS A 3 -9.20 8.97 -20.43
N VAL A 4 -10.30 8.57 -21.05
CA VAL A 4 -11.66 8.75 -20.51
C VAL A 4 -12.38 7.42 -20.58
N PHE A 5 -12.97 7.01 -19.45
CA PHE A 5 -13.85 5.84 -19.39
C PHE A 5 -15.27 6.32 -19.15
N LEU A 6 -16.20 5.85 -19.98
CA LEU A 6 -17.62 6.14 -19.90
C LEU A 6 -18.37 4.87 -19.52
N GLN A 7 -19.06 4.90 -18.39
CA GLN A 7 -19.99 3.85 -17.99
C GLN A 7 -21.41 4.43 -17.99
N THR A 8 -22.28 3.90 -18.86
CA THR A 8 -23.68 4.30 -18.92
C THR A 8 -24.57 3.25 -18.27
N ASN A 9 -25.42 3.67 -17.37
CA ASN A 9 -26.57 2.90 -16.91
C ASN A 9 -27.83 3.61 -17.43
N SER A 10 -28.95 2.92 -17.62
CA SER A 10 -30.13 3.31 -18.43
C SER A 10 -30.60 4.79 -18.41
N SER A 11 -30.09 5.61 -17.46
CA SER A 11 -30.38 7.05 -17.38
C SER A 11 -29.20 7.92 -16.93
N THR A 12 -28.07 7.35 -16.58
CA THR A 12 -26.95 8.10 -15.99
C THR A 12 -25.63 7.67 -16.63
N THR A 13 -24.82 8.66 -17.03
CA THR A 13 -23.46 8.43 -17.54
C THR A 13 -22.45 8.80 -16.46
N TYR A 14 -21.59 7.84 -16.11
CA TYR A 14 -20.47 8.04 -15.20
C TYR A 14 -19.19 8.24 -16.01
N VAL A 15 -18.48 9.32 -15.78
CA VAL A 15 -17.24 9.67 -16.49
C VAL A 15 -16.09 9.61 -15.53
N THR A 16 -15.06 8.82 -15.82
CA THR A 16 -13.76 8.86 -15.13
C THR A 16 -12.71 9.26 -16.12
N GLN A 17 -11.82 10.19 -15.72
CA GLN A 17 -10.77 10.74 -16.57
C GLN A 17 -9.41 10.50 -15.93
N TRP A 18 -8.39 10.22 -16.75
CA TRP A 18 -7.00 10.06 -16.34
C TRP A 18 -6.08 10.92 -17.19
N THR A 19 -5.12 11.58 -16.57
CA THR A 19 -4.06 12.28 -17.26
C THR A 19 -2.70 11.68 -16.91
N TYR A 20 -1.83 11.60 -17.91
CA TYR A 20 -0.51 10.99 -17.80
C TYR A 20 0.56 11.97 -18.24
N ASP A 21 1.75 11.87 -17.65
CA ASP A 21 2.93 12.60 -18.08
C ASP A 21 3.59 11.98 -19.33
N SER A 22 4.71 12.57 -19.76
CA SER A 22 5.50 12.07 -20.91
C SER A 22 6.15 10.70 -20.68
N HIS A 23 6.19 10.22 -19.44
CA HIS A 23 6.73 8.91 -19.05
C HIS A 23 5.64 7.88 -18.76
N ASN A 24 4.39 8.14 -19.19
CA ASN A 24 3.21 7.29 -18.94
C ASN A 24 2.89 7.08 -17.45
N ARG A 25 3.30 8.01 -16.57
CA ARG A 25 2.92 7.97 -15.17
C ARG A 25 1.61 8.74 -14.97
N LEU A 26 0.72 8.19 -14.15
CA LEU A 26 -0.58 8.81 -13.84
C LEU A 26 -0.36 10.08 -13.03
N LEU A 27 -0.75 11.24 -13.55
CA LEU A 27 -0.67 12.53 -12.85
C LEU A 27 -1.95 12.85 -12.10
N GLU A 28 -3.07 12.58 -12.73
CA GLU A 28 -4.37 12.98 -12.20
C GLU A 28 -5.45 11.99 -12.59
N MET A 29 -6.40 11.79 -11.69
CA MET A 29 -7.63 11.05 -11.93
C MET A 29 -8.82 11.87 -11.42
N ILE A 30 -9.88 11.95 -12.22
CA ILE A 30 -11.14 12.60 -11.84
C ILE A 30 -12.23 11.54 -11.84
N TYR A 31 -12.87 11.37 -10.70
CA TYR A 31 -13.98 10.45 -10.51
C TYR A 31 -15.32 11.04 -11.01
N PRO A 32 -16.35 10.19 -11.22
CA PRO A 32 -17.67 10.66 -11.67
C PRO A 32 -18.36 11.64 -10.72
N ASP A 33 -17.99 11.66 -9.45
CA ASP A 33 -18.49 12.58 -8.42
C ASP A 33 -17.62 13.85 -8.28
N GLU A 34 -16.80 14.12 -9.31
CA GLU A 34 -15.91 15.28 -9.43
C GLU A 34 -14.73 15.30 -8.43
N GLU A 35 -14.53 14.23 -7.66
CA GLU A 35 -13.34 14.12 -6.85
C GLU A 35 -12.10 13.99 -7.74
N LYS A 36 -11.13 14.87 -7.51
CA LYS A 36 -9.85 14.93 -8.22
C LYS A 36 -8.73 14.37 -7.36
N ILE A 37 -8.02 13.37 -7.87
CA ILE A 37 -6.84 12.81 -7.22
C ILE A 37 -5.60 13.15 -8.03
N THR A 38 -4.58 13.67 -7.36
CA THR A 38 -3.27 14.00 -7.95
C THR A 38 -2.18 13.11 -7.37
N TYR A 39 -1.27 12.68 -8.24
CA TYR A 39 -0.17 11.78 -7.93
C TYR A 39 1.15 12.53 -8.09
N SER A 40 1.98 12.55 -7.06
CA SER A 40 3.31 13.17 -7.08
C SER A 40 4.40 12.12 -7.04
N TYR A 41 5.46 12.35 -7.80
CA TYR A 41 6.58 11.42 -7.96
C TYR A 41 7.88 12.06 -7.49
N ASN A 42 8.75 11.26 -6.88
CA ASN A 42 10.09 11.69 -6.51
C ASN A 42 11.01 11.78 -7.75
N LEU A 43 12.24 12.26 -7.56
CA LEU A 43 13.23 12.39 -8.63
C LEU A 43 13.58 11.05 -9.30
N GLY A 44 13.41 9.92 -8.60
CA GLY A 44 13.59 8.58 -9.14
C GLY A 44 12.37 8.05 -9.93
N GLY A 45 11.30 8.86 -10.06
CA GLY A 45 10.09 8.47 -10.78
C GLY A 45 9.13 7.57 -9.98
N GLN A 46 9.39 7.37 -8.69
CA GLN A 46 8.53 6.56 -7.81
C GLN A 46 7.45 7.43 -7.17
N LEU A 47 6.26 6.88 -6.96
CA LEU A 47 5.14 7.56 -6.32
C LEU A 47 5.51 7.99 -4.90
N GLU A 48 5.42 9.27 -4.60
CA GLU A 48 5.79 9.83 -3.30
C GLU A 48 4.56 10.23 -2.47
N LYS A 49 3.54 10.79 -3.12
CA LYS A 49 2.35 11.36 -2.45
C LYS A 49 1.10 11.18 -3.32
N VAL A 50 -0.05 11.04 -2.65
CA VAL A 50 -1.38 11.03 -3.29
C VAL A 50 -2.27 12.04 -2.58
N HIS A 51 -2.75 13.03 -3.31
CA HIS A 51 -3.58 14.11 -2.79
C HIS A 51 -4.96 14.08 -3.44
N GLY A 52 -6.00 14.19 -2.64
CA GLY A 52 -7.39 14.29 -3.07
C GLY A 52 -7.94 15.71 -2.90
N TYR A 53 -8.84 16.11 -3.76
CA TYR A 53 -9.57 17.37 -3.69
C TYR A 53 -11.01 17.17 -4.19
N LYS A 54 -11.97 17.57 -3.39
CA LYS A 54 -13.37 17.67 -3.78
C LYS A 54 -13.93 19.04 -3.39
N SER A 55 -14.31 19.22 -2.13
CA SER A 55 -14.68 20.56 -1.59
C SER A 55 -13.51 21.21 -0.85
N TYR A 56 -12.57 20.40 -0.38
CA TYR A 56 -11.32 20.79 0.27
C TYR A 56 -10.22 19.78 -0.08
N GLY A 57 -8.96 20.20 0.08
CA GLY A 57 -7.81 19.33 -0.18
C GLY A 57 -7.47 18.46 1.01
N TYR A 58 -7.12 17.20 0.77
CA TYR A 58 -6.66 16.25 1.77
C TYR A 58 -5.69 15.24 1.15
N ASP A 59 -4.77 14.73 1.97
CA ASP A 59 -3.82 13.74 1.51
C ASP A 59 -4.37 12.33 1.77
N TYR A 60 -4.53 11.49 0.77
CA TYR A 60 -4.75 10.06 0.97
C TYR A 60 -3.49 9.37 1.51
N VAL A 61 -2.37 9.71 0.88
CA VAL A 61 -1.05 9.26 1.27
C VAL A 61 -0.15 10.47 1.34
N SER A 62 0.34 10.78 2.55
CA SER A 62 1.18 11.96 2.78
C SER A 62 2.62 11.73 2.34
N LYS A 63 3.12 10.48 2.47
CA LYS A 63 4.50 10.14 2.11
C LYS A 63 4.67 8.66 1.85
N ILE A 64 5.44 8.32 0.82
CA ILE A 64 5.95 6.98 0.55
C ILE A 64 7.48 7.03 0.53
N GLY A 65 8.14 6.11 1.24
CA GLY A 65 9.59 5.96 1.24
C GLY A 65 10.01 4.66 0.57
N TYR A 66 11.17 4.68 -0.09
CA TYR A 66 11.75 3.55 -0.79
C TYR A 66 13.20 3.33 -0.39
N ASN A 67 13.68 2.11 -0.52
CA ASN A 67 15.11 1.80 -0.40
C ASN A 67 15.81 1.92 -1.77
N LYS A 68 17.13 1.69 -1.77
CA LYS A 68 17.96 1.72 -3.00
C LYS A 68 17.59 0.65 -4.05
N PHE A 69 16.71 -0.28 -3.72
CA PHE A 69 16.21 -1.32 -4.60
C PHE A 69 14.77 -1.10 -5.02
N GLU A 70 14.26 0.15 -4.84
CA GLU A 70 12.89 0.57 -5.19
C GLU A 70 11.79 -0.15 -4.41
N GLN A 71 12.14 -0.86 -3.35
CA GLN A 71 11.17 -1.49 -2.46
C GLN A 71 10.63 -0.45 -1.49
N ARG A 72 9.31 -0.46 -1.28
CA ARG A 72 8.64 0.44 -0.33
C ARG A 72 9.08 0.11 1.10
N THR A 73 9.62 1.09 1.81
CA THR A 73 10.04 0.94 3.21
C THR A 73 9.13 1.68 4.19
N TYR A 74 8.41 2.68 3.70
CA TYR A 74 7.57 3.54 4.53
C TYR A 74 6.33 4.02 3.78
N LEU A 75 5.20 4.13 4.49
CA LEU A 75 3.96 4.68 3.98
C LEU A 75 3.24 5.42 5.11
N LYS A 76 2.88 6.68 4.88
CA LYS A 76 2.12 7.49 5.82
C LYS A 76 0.78 7.88 5.21
N TYR A 77 -0.31 7.53 5.90
CA TYR A 77 -1.68 7.89 5.53
C TYR A 77 -2.13 9.20 6.14
N CYS A 78 -3.19 9.79 5.61
CA CYS A 78 -3.77 11.05 6.09
C CYS A 78 -4.31 10.95 7.52
N ASN A 79 -4.76 9.79 7.96
CA ASN A 79 -5.25 9.54 9.33
C ASN A 79 -4.12 9.40 10.36
N GLY A 80 -2.87 9.67 9.97
CA GLY A 80 -1.69 9.55 10.81
C GLY A 80 -1.18 8.12 11.01
N ALA A 81 -1.81 7.11 10.39
CA ALA A 81 -1.28 5.75 10.41
C ALA A 81 -0.01 5.67 9.55
N GLU A 82 0.97 4.91 10.04
CA GLU A 82 2.27 4.71 9.40
C GLU A 82 2.55 3.23 9.25
N THR A 83 2.98 2.83 8.05
CA THR A 83 3.37 1.45 7.76
C THR A 83 4.86 1.38 7.46
N PHE A 84 5.53 0.46 8.10
CA PHE A 84 6.97 0.19 7.94
C PHE A 84 7.15 -1.19 7.34
N TYR A 85 8.06 -1.28 6.38
CA TYR A 85 8.42 -2.52 5.70
C TYR A 85 9.90 -2.79 5.87
N THR A 86 10.28 -3.97 6.34
CA THR A 86 11.66 -4.42 6.40
C THR A 86 11.89 -5.63 5.51
N TYR A 87 13.04 -5.68 4.88
CA TYR A 87 13.39 -6.70 3.90
C TYR A 87 14.68 -7.42 4.27
N ASP A 88 14.76 -8.68 3.90
CA ASP A 88 15.99 -9.48 3.96
C ASP A 88 17.07 -8.82 3.08
N PRO A 89 18.24 -8.47 3.63
CA PRO A 89 19.28 -7.79 2.88
C PRO A 89 19.89 -8.63 1.74
N GLN A 90 19.85 -9.96 1.85
CA GLN A 90 20.43 -10.85 0.84
C GLN A 90 19.45 -11.16 -0.29
N ARG A 91 18.23 -11.57 0.07
CA ARG A 91 17.21 -12.04 -0.89
C ARG A 91 16.10 -11.04 -1.14
N ARG A 92 16.11 -9.88 -0.45
CA ARG A 92 15.16 -8.76 -0.61
C ARG A 92 13.70 -9.15 -0.41
N ARG A 93 13.43 -10.21 0.39
CA ARG A 93 12.08 -10.65 0.74
C ARG A 93 11.57 -9.84 1.93
N LEU A 94 10.25 -9.59 1.94
CA LEU A 94 9.62 -8.90 3.06
C LEU A 94 9.76 -9.72 4.33
N GLN A 95 10.47 -9.21 5.33
CA GLN A 95 10.64 -9.85 6.64
C GLN A 95 9.60 -9.39 7.65
N ASN A 96 9.34 -8.09 7.68
CA ASN A 96 8.38 -7.53 8.64
C ASN A 96 7.54 -6.43 8.01
N LEU A 97 6.29 -6.34 8.46
CA LEU A 97 5.35 -5.27 8.14
C LEU A 97 4.71 -4.82 9.45
N THR A 98 4.99 -3.58 9.84
CA THR A 98 4.47 -2.99 11.08
C THR A 98 3.59 -1.80 10.74
N VAL A 99 2.41 -1.70 11.35
CA VAL A 99 1.52 -0.55 11.23
C VAL A 99 1.34 0.09 12.59
N ASN A 100 1.65 1.38 12.65
CA ASN A 100 1.48 2.22 13.83
C ASN A 100 0.38 3.25 13.61
N SER A 101 -0.38 3.55 14.67
CA SER A 101 -1.37 4.62 14.66
C SER A 101 -1.53 5.19 16.08
N GLY A 102 -1.54 6.53 16.22
CA GLY A 102 -1.69 7.19 17.50
C GLY A 102 -0.62 6.81 18.53
N GLY A 103 0.62 6.56 18.09
CA GLY A 103 1.74 6.14 18.95
C GLY A 103 1.69 4.67 19.40
N ASN A 104 0.73 3.88 18.90
CA ASN A 104 0.62 2.46 19.20
C ASN A 104 0.81 1.61 17.92
N THR A 105 1.42 0.44 18.08
CA THR A 105 1.46 -0.57 17.03
C THR A 105 0.11 -1.28 16.97
N ILE A 106 -0.56 -1.21 15.82
CA ILE A 106 -1.87 -1.85 15.59
C ILE A 106 -1.75 -3.16 14.82
N MET A 107 -0.66 -3.34 14.09
CA MET A 107 -0.36 -4.58 13.37
C MET A 107 1.15 -4.78 13.31
N ASP A 108 1.60 -6.00 13.59
CA ASP A 108 2.98 -6.42 13.44
C ASP A 108 3.02 -7.83 12.88
N ASN A 109 3.46 -7.96 11.62
CA ASN A 109 3.51 -9.21 10.89
C ASN A 109 4.96 -9.57 10.56
N ALA A 110 5.40 -10.74 11.00
CA ALA A 110 6.68 -11.32 10.61
C ALA A 110 6.48 -12.46 9.61
N TYR A 111 7.29 -12.48 8.56
CA TYR A 111 7.21 -13.44 7.45
C TYR A 111 8.46 -14.34 7.42
N THR A 112 8.27 -15.62 7.22
CA THR A 112 9.34 -16.59 7.04
C THR A 112 9.22 -17.31 5.69
N TYR A 113 10.37 -17.67 5.13
CA TYR A 113 10.48 -18.25 3.80
C TYR A 113 11.44 -19.45 3.83
N ASP A 114 11.22 -20.40 2.93
CA ASP A 114 12.16 -21.50 2.68
C ASP A 114 13.38 -21.05 1.84
N ALA A 115 14.28 -22.00 1.57
CA ALA A 115 15.48 -21.75 0.76
C ALA A 115 15.14 -21.31 -0.68
N ASN A 116 14.00 -21.73 -1.22
CA ASN A 116 13.54 -21.42 -2.56
C ASN A 116 12.70 -20.13 -2.64
N SER A 117 12.65 -19.35 -1.54
CA SER A 117 11.85 -18.12 -1.42
C SER A 117 10.33 -18.34 -1.44
N LYS A 118 9.87 -19.59 -1.22
CA LYS A 118 8.46 -19.86 -1.02
C LYS A 118 8.06 -19.41 0.39
N TYR A 119 6.93 -18.74 0.48
CA TYR A 119 6.37 -18.31 1.76
C TYR A 119 5.98 -19.54 2.62
N ILE A 120 6.44 -19.57 3.86
CA ILE A 120 6.14 -20.66 4.80
C ILE A 120 5.12 -20.23 5.83
N ASN A 121 5.37 -19.09 6.51
CA ASN A 121 4.58 -18.72 7.68
C ASN A 121 4.50 -17.20 7.88
N LYS A 122 3.41 -16.76 8.51
CA LYS A 122 3.18 -15.39 8.98
C LYS A 122 2.88 -15.44 10.47
N LYS A 123 3.75 -14.83 11.26
CA LYS A 123 3.49 -14.57 12.67
C LYS A 123 2.83 -13.20 12.81
N ILE A 124 1.65 -13.16 13.44
CA ILE A 124 0.92 -11.93 13.75
C ILE A 124 1.12 -11.63 15.23
N ASN A 125 1.82 -10.54 15.52
CA ASN A 125 1.93 -10.02 16.87
C ASN A 125 0.83 -8.95 17.03
N ILE A 126 -0.21 -9.24 17.81
CA ILE A 126 -1.25 -8.27 18.13
C ILE A 126 -0.83 -7.59 19.44
N PRO A 127 -0.49 -6.30 19.44
CA PRO A 127 -0.20 -5.60 20.68
C PRO A 127 -1.52 -5.37 21.42
N THR A 128 -1.81 -6.20 22.40
CA THR A 128 -2.89 -5.94 23.36
C THR A 128 -2.37 -5.04 24.48
N LYS A 129 -3.14 -4.05 24.86
CA LYS A 129 -2.83 -3.13 25.98
C LYS A 129 -2.68 -3.85 27.34
N ARG A 130 -2.97 -5.14 27.41
CA ARG A 130 -2.75 -6.00 28.59
C ARG A 130 -2.52 -7.44 28.10
N ASN A 131 -1.28 -7.93 28.28
CA ASN A 131 -0.81 -9.29 28.01
C ASN A 131 -0.74 -9.70 26.51
N CYS A 132 0.48 -9.87 26.04
CA CYS A 132 0.77 -10.44 24.73
C CYS A 132 0.23 -11.87 24.62
N ILE A 133 -0.90 -12.06 23.95
CA ILE A 133 -1.28 -13.37 23.45
C ILE A 133 -0.66 -13.53 22.08
N GLN A 134 0.36 -14.36 21.97
CA GLN A 134 0.92 -14.74 20.68
C GLN A 134 -0.04 -15.70 20.00
N VAL A 135 -0.74 -15.26 18.98
CA VAL A 135 -1.51 -16.14 18.10
C VAL A 135 -0.63 -16.54 16.92
N THR A 136 -0.01 -17.69 17.03
CA THR A 136 0.69 -18.30 15.90
C THR A 136 -0.34 -19.07 15.05
N ARG A 137 -0.76 -18.52 13.93
CA ARG A 137 -1.50 -19.28 12.93
C ARG A 137 -0.49 -19.89 11.95
N THR A 138 -0.21 -21.17 12.15
CA THR A 138 0.56 -21.96 11.19
C THR A 138 -0.42 -22.45 10.12
N TYR A 139 -0.28 -21.94 8.90
CA TYR A 139 -0.96 -22.54 7.75
C TYR A 139 -0.09 -23.70 7.26
N LEU A 140 -0.43 -24.90 7.71
CA LEU A 140 0.09 -26.10 7.08
C LEU A 140 -0.51 -26.18 5.67
N SER A 141 0.32 -25.99 4.66
CA SER A 141 -0.05 -26.36 3.30
C SER A 141 -0.13 -27.88 3.25
N ASN A 142 -1.34 -28.44 3.29
CA ASN A 142 -1.56 -29.83 2.96
C ASN A 142 -1.12 -30.06 1.52
N GLN A 143 0.07 -30.59 1.35
CA GLN A 143 0.48 -31.27 0.13
C GLN A 143 0.00 -32.70 0.27
N ASN A 144 -1.22 -33.00 -0.15
CA ASN A 144 -1.56 -34.34 -0.53
C ASN A 144 -1.03 -34.58 -1.92
N SER A 145 0.09 -35.30 -1.98
CA SER A 145 0.55 -36.00 -3.16
C SER A 145 -0.43 -37.14 -3.48
N ILE A 146 -0.94 -37.17 -4.68
CA ILE A 146 -1.23 -38.39 -5.44
C ILE A 146 -0.55 -38.20 -6.79
#